data_9d31b85e98682c424f36fe7a6086efcd
#
_entry.id   9d31b85e98682c424f36fe7a6086efcd
#
_cell.length_a   1.000
_cell.length_b   1.000
_cell.length_c   1.000
_cell.angle_alpha   90.00
_cell.angle_beta   90.00
_cell.angle_gamma   90.00
#
_symmetry.space_group_name_H-M   'P 1'
#
loop_
_entity.id
_entity.type
_entity.pdbx_description
1 polymer ?
#
loop_
_entity_poly.entity_id
_entity_poly.type
_entity_poly.pdbx_seq_one_letter_code
_entity_poly.pdbx_strand_id
1 'polypeptide(L)'
;MIITSQWVDGNCFVASNATGHTVVMDGCSTPGEKRGASPMELLLMGMAGCSSIDVVSIAQKQRQDVRDCICEVTAQRADSIPKVFTEIHL
;
A
#
# COMPACT_ATOMS: atom_id res chain seq x y z
N MET A 1 -7.42 10.90 -12.59
CA MET A 1 -6.35 9.94 -12.20
C MET A 1 -6.71 8.56 -12.74
N ILE A 2 -5.84 7.96 -13.53
CA ILE A 2 -6.11 6.66 -14.16
C ILE A 2 -5.08 5.66 -13.69
N ILE A 3 -5.54 4.50 -13.23
CA ILE A 3 -4.70 3.37 -12.83
C ILE A 3 -5.08 2.18 -13.71
N THR A 4 -4.07 1.52 -14.26
CA THR A 4 -4.26 0.32 -15.09
C THR A 4 -3.61 -0.87 -14.40
N SER A 5 -4.33 -1.98 -14.34
CA SER A 5 -3.82 -3.24 -13.78
C SER A 5 -3.71 -4.26 -14.90
N GLN A 6 -2.51 -4.76 -15.14
CA GLN A 6 -2.21 -5.72 -16.20
C GLN A 6 -1.90 -7.08 -15.58
N TRP A 7 -2.63 -8.10 -15.99
CA TRP A 7 -2.37 -9.47 -15.56
C TRP A 7 -1.06 -9.99 -16.13
N VAL A 8 -0.24 -10.60 -15.29
CA VAL A 8 1.01 -11.24 -15.68
C VAL A 8 0.80 -12.75 -15.80
N ASP A 9 0.57 -13.41 -14.69
CA ASP A 9 0.17 -14.83 -14.62
C ASP A 9 -0.36 -15.10 -13.20
N GLY A 10 -1.03 -16.24 -13.04
CA GLY A 10 -1.57 -16.65 -11.75
C GLY A 10 -2.36 -15.51 -11.09
N ASN A 11 -1.93 -15.08 -9.92
CA ASN A 11 -2.52 -13.98 -9.17
C ASN A 11 -1.64 -12.72 -9.18
N CYS A 12 -0.69 -12.67 -10.10
CA CYS A 12 0.27 -11.56 -10.21
C CYS A 12 -0.20 -10.55 -11.24
N PHE A 13 -0.18 -9.27 -10.85
CA PHE A 13 -0.56 -8.15 -11.69
C PHE A 13 0.46 -7.02 -11.56
N VAL A 14 0.59 -6.24 -12.62
CA VAL A 14 1.36 -5.00 -12.58
C VAL A 14 0.40 -3.84 -12.73
N ALA A 15 0.37 -2.98 -11.74
CA ALA A 15 -0.42 -1.76 -11.78
C ALA A 15 0.46 -0.58 -12.20
N SER A 16 -0.10 0.30 -13.00
CA SER A 16 0.63 1.49 -13.46
C SER A 16 -0.27 2.72 -13.42
N ASN A 17 0.36 3.87 -13.23
CA ASN A 17 -0.31 5.15 -13.28
C ASN A 17 -0.04 5.86 -14.63
N ALA A 18 -0.64 7.02 -14.81
CA ALA A 18 -0.51 7.76 -16.07
C ALA A 18 0.91 8.32 -16.30
N THR A 19 1.74 8.39 -15.27
CA THR A 19 3.10 8.94 -15.35
C THR A 19 4.17 7.86 -15.46
N GLY A 20 3.78 6.59 -15.65
CA GLY A 20 4.71 5.50 -15.93
C GLY A 20 5.28 4.79 -14.70
N HIS A 21 4.81 5.12 -13.50
CA HIS A 21 5.24 4.40 -12.30
C HIS A 21 4.45 3.10 -12.16
N THR A 22 5.12 2.03 -11.76
CA THR A 22 4.53 0.70 -11.70
C THR A 22 4.75 0.05 -10.35
N VAL A 23 3.82 -0.86 -10.00
CA VAL A 23 3.89 -1.66 -8.77
C VAL A 23 3.45 -3.08 -9.10
N VAL A 24 4.19 -4.07 -8.60
CA VAL A 24 3.83 -5.48 -8.73
C VAL A 24 2.96 -5.87 -7.54
N MET A 25 1.80 -6.47 -7.84
CA MET A 25 0.88 -7.02 -6.84
C MET A 25 0.78 -8.52 -7.03
N ASP A 26 0.74 -9.27 -5.94
CA ASP A 26 0.58 -10.72 -6.02
C ASP A 26 -0.34 -11.22 -4.91
N GLY A 27 -1.42 -11.90 -5.30
CA GLY A 27 -2.35 -12.51 -4.39
C GLY A 27 -1.98 -13.94 -3.99
N CYS A 28 -0.80 -14.43 -4.40
CA CYS A 28 -0.34 -15.77 -4.07
C CYS A 28 -0.21 -15.96 -2.56
N SER A 29 -0.75 -17.06 -2.03
CA SER A 29 -0.67 -17.36 -0.61
C SER A 29 0.46 -18.31 -0.25
N THR A 30 1.17 -18.85 -1.24
CA THR A 30 2.27 -19.80 -1.01
C THR A 30 3.52 -19.07 -0.56
N PRO A 31 4.07 -19.38 0.63
CA PRO A 31 5.30 -18.73 1.11
C PRO A 31 6.44 -18.92 0.11
N GLY A 32 7.19 -17.84 -0.16
CA GLY A 32 8.34 -17.86 -1.04
C GLY A 32 8.02 -17.74 -2.53
N GLU A 33 6.77 -17.86 -2.93
CA GLU A 33 6.34 -17.73 -4.33
C GLU A 33 5.70 -16.38 -4.66
N LYS A 34 5.44 -15.57 -3.66
CA LYS A 34 4.80 -14.27 -3.81
C LYS A 34 5.81 -13.26 -4.34
N ARG A 35 5.50 -12.63 -5.49
CA ARG A 35 6.40 -11.71 -6.17
C ARG A 35 6.19 -10.25 -5.82
N GLY A 36 5.17 -9.93 -5.06
CA GLY A 36 4.88 -8.57 -4.63
C GLY A 36 3.89 -8.56 -3.49
N ALA A 37 3.62 -7.38 -2.94
CA ALA A 37 2.63 -7.21 -1.89
C ALA A 37 1.24 -7.52 -2.43
N SER A 38 0.33 -7.96 -1.55
CA SER A 38 -1.06 -8.14 -1.92
C SER A 38 -1.72 -6.77 -2.19
N PRO A 39 -2.80 -6.73 -2.99
CA PRO A 39 -3.52 -5.48 -3.20
C PRO A 39 -3.98 -4.82 -1.90
N MET A 40 -4.40 -5.60 -0.91
CA MET A 40 -4.83 -5.07 0.39
C MET A 40 -3.65 -4.46 1.16
N GLU A 41 -2.49 -5.07 1.11
CA GLU A 41 -1.28 -4.50 1.71
C GLU A 41 -0.89 -3.18 1.04
N LEU A 42 -1.06 -3.06 -0.28
CA LEU A 42 -0.78 -1.82 -1.00
C LEU A 42 -1.72 -0.69 -0.59
N LEU A 43 -2.99 -0.99 -0.29
CA LEU A 43 -3.89 0.00 0.27
C LEU A 43 -3.36 0.55 1.60
N LEU A 44 -2.87 -0.33 2.47
CA LEU A 44 -2.29 0.06 3.76
C LEU A 44 -0.99 0.83 3.57
N MET A 45 -0.16 0.44 2.62
CA MET A 45 1.06 1.17 2.27
C MET A 45 0.73 2.58 1.79
N GLY A 46 -0.31 2.73 0.97
CA GLY A 46 -0.78 4.02 0.50
C GLY A 46 -1.26 4.91 1.65
N MET A 47 -2.03 4.35 2.58
CA MET A 47 -2.49 5.06 3.77
C MET A 47 -1.32 5.54 4.62
N ALA A 48 -0.35 4.65 4.87
CA ALA A 48 0.85 5.00 5.62
C ALA A 48 1.65 6.10 4.92
N GLY A 49 1.78 6.01 3.59
CA GLY A 49 2.48 7.01 2.80
C GLY A 49 1.82 8.37 2.86
N CYS A 50 0.50 8.43 2.67
CA CYS A 50 -0.25 9.68 2.75
C CYS A 50 -0.11 10.34 4.13
N SER A 51 -0.25 9.55 5.20
CA SER A 51 -0.12 10.04 6.57
C SER A 51 1.29 10.57 6.83
N SER A 52 2.31 9.86 6.36
CA SER A 52 3.71 10.25 6.54
C SER A 52 4.02 11.55 5.81
N ILE A 53 3.56 11.69 4.58
CA ILE A 53 3.76 12.91 3.79
C ILE A 53 3.12 14.11 4.50
N ASP A 54 1.90 13.95 5.00
CA ASP A 54 1.19 15.02 5.69
C ASP A 54 1.93 15.46 6.96
N VAL A 55 2.38 14.48 7.76
CA VAL A 55 3.11 14.78 9.00
C VAL A 55 4.40 15.53 8.71
N VAL A 56 5.19 15.06 7.75
CA VAL A 56 6.46 15.69 7.37
C VAL A 56 6.21 17.09 6.81
N SER A 57 5.21 17.26 5.94
CA SER A 57 4.87 18.55 5.36
C SER A 57 4.47 19.58 6.42
N ILE A 58 3.63 19.18 7.38
CA ILE A 58 3.20 20.06 8.47
C ILE A 58 4.41 20.45 9.33
N ALA A 59 5.26 19.49 9.69
CA ALA A 59 6.43 19.75 10.52
C ALA A 59 7.41 20.71 9.82
N GLN A 60 7.61 20.55 8.52
CA GLN A 60 8.48 21.45 7.73
C GLN A 60 7.91 22.86 7.66
N LYS A 61 6.60 23.02 7.51
CA LYS A 61 5.94 24.33 7.53
C LYS A 61 6.10 25.03 8.88
N GLN A 62 6.22 24.27 9.97
CA GLN A 62 6.49 24.79 11.31
C GLN A 62 7.98 24.99 11.56
N ARG A 63 8.83 24.86 10.53
CA ARG A 63 10.29 25.01 10.58
C ARG A 63 10.96 24.03 11.54
N GLN A 64 10.39 22.85 11.69
CA GLN A 64 11.00 21.78 12.47
C GLN A 64 11.97 21.00 11.59
N ASP A 65 13.07 20.54 12.18
CA ASP A 65 14.06 19.70 11.51
C ASP A 65 13.62 18.25 11.57
N VAL A 66 12.98 17.76 10.50
CA VAL A 66 12.51 16.37 10.42
C VAL A 66 13.62 15.51 9.83
N ARG A 67 14.14 14.57 10.60
CA ARG A 67 15.21 13.65 10.16
C ARG A 67 14.73 12.23 9.94
N ASP A 68 13.58 11.86 10.50
CA ASP A 68 13.02 10.54 10.33
C ASP A 68 11.51 10.59 10.54
N CYS A 69 10.80 9.68 9.88
CA CYS A 69 9.37 9.52 10.05
C CYS A 69 9.01 8.07 9.77
N ILE A 70 8.44 7.39 10.76
CA ILE A 70 7.98 6.02 10.63
C ILE A 70 6.49 6.00 10.95
N CYS A 71 5.72 5.38 10.07
CA CYS A 71 4.29 5.20 10.26
C CYS A 71 3.95 3.71 10.20
N GLU A 72 3.30 3.19 11.22
CA GLU A 72 2.83 1.81 11.26
C GLU A 72 1.32 1.78 11.14
N VAL A 73 0.83 0.89 10.28
CA VAL A 73 -0.60 0.67 10.08
C VAL A 73 -0.89 -0.80 10.37
N THR A 74 -1.83 -1.05 11.27
CA THR A 74 -2.27 -2.39 11.61
C THR A 74 -3.70 -2.58 11.16
N ALA A 75 -3.98 -3.71 10.51
CA ALA A 75 -5.32 -4.03 10.04
C ALA A 75 -5.60 -5.51 10.18
N GLN A 76 -6.87 -5.85 10.35
CA GLN A 76 -7.35 -7.22 10.36
C GLN A 76 -8.32 -7.41 9.19
N ARG A 77 -8.32 -8.60 8.60
CA ARG A 77 -9.25 -8.96 7.54
C ARG A 77 -10.42 -9.75 8.13
N ALA A 78 -11.59 -9.60 7.51
CA ALA A 78 -12.69 -10.50 7.76
C ALA A 78 -12.35 -11.90 7.25
N ASP A 79 -12.81 -12.94 7.97
CA ASP A 79 -12.56 -14.33 7.55
C ASP A 79 -13.48 -14.78 6.42
N SER A 80 -14.51 -14.00 6.09
CA SER A 80 -15.45 -14.32 5.03
C SER A 80 -14.98 -13.82 3.66
N ILE A 81 -15.57 -14.36 2.60
CA ILE A 81 -15.32 -13.92 1.24
C ILE A 81 -16.51 -13.05 0.78
N PRO A 82 -16.28 -11.84 0.17
CA PRO A 82 -14.97 -11.24 -0.07
C PRO A 82 -14.31 -10.75 1.23
N LYS A 83 -12.98 -10.82 1.26
CA LYS A 83 -12.22 -10.34 2.42
C LYS A 83 -12.17 -8.82 2.40
N VAL A 84 -12.47 -8.22 3.54
CA VAL A 84 -12.42 -6.76 3.73
C VAL A 84 -11.66 -6.45 5.03
N PHE A 85 -11.19 -5.23 5.17
CA PHE A 85 -10.62 -4.79 6.44
C PHE A 85 -11.75 -4.58 7.44
N THR A 86 -11.64 -5.22 8.60
CA THR A 86 -12.60 -5.06 9.69
C THR A 86 -12.14 -4.02 10.71
N GLU A 87 -10.83 -3.77 10.76
CA GLU A 87 -10.24 -2.84 11.72
C GLU A 87 -8.93 -2.29 11.15
N ILE A 88 -8.73 -0.98 11.24
CA ILE A 88 -7.52 -0.29 10.79
C ILE A 88 -7.06 0.65 11.89
N HIS A 89 -5.77 0.59 12.24
CA HIS A 89 -5.11 1.47 13.20
C HIS A 89 -3.94 2.19 12.53
N LEU A 90 -3.93 3.50 12.69
CA LEU A 90 -2.87 4.37 12.18
C LEU A 90 -1.99 4.88 13.33
#